data_68ea363acd38559059a06e13456e749a
#
_entry.id   68ea363acd38559059a06e13456e749a
#
_cell.length_a   1.000
_cell.length_b   1.000
_cell.length_c   1.000
_cell.angle_alpha   90.00
_cell.angle_beta   90.00
_cell.angle_gamma   90.00
#
_symmetry.space_group_name_H-M   'P 1'
#
loop_
_entity.id
_entity.type
_entity.pdbx_description
1 polymer ?
#
loop_
_entity_poly.entity_id
_entity_poly.type
_entity_poly.pdbx_seq_one_letter_code
_entity_poly.pdbx_strand_id
1 'polypeptide(L)'
;MSKDVIYAIREHFRAGGDYPDLLKSLFDQELLNQAKTSILNVDDDTIEKRGEVIASMRQSFDENIDRLTEEAVKTVKLMTFITCFSEDIHSVTMWSHYANSHHGFALEYDTKAFRLKCQFCDQLKQCDKAAICNLYPVIYQKQRYDATDFLGWYIGRSMGLPIKNPDTFTSSKALLYKSSQWSYEKEWRLIVSKMNDFQDKNPVCIDHLRPTAIYYGTRISPINKKMLHLIAKEKGISEYQMYIDDKSHSYTVKFRKYLE
;
A
#
# COMPACT_ATOMS: atom_id res chain seq x y z
N MET A 1 9.24 -30.50 7.40
CA MET A 1 8.92 -31.21 6.15
C MET A 1 9.01 -32.67 6.48
N SER A 2 7.91 -33.43 6.38
CA SER A 2 7.97 -34.86 6.69
C SER A 2 8.83 -35.57 5.66
N LYS A 3 9.40 -36.76 6.05
CA LYS A 3 10.12 -37.61 5.12
C LYS A 3 9.33 -37.89 3.83
N ASP A 4 8.01 -38.06 3.94
CA ASP A 4 7.11 -38.28 2.83
C ASP A 4 7.13 -37.13 1.80
N VAL A 5 7.30 -35.89 2.25
CA VAL A 5 7.43 -34.73 1.34
C VAL A 5 8.76 -34.76 0.60
N ILE A 6 9.86 -35.14 1.26
CA ILE A 6 11.18 -35.26 0.60
C ILE A 6 11.10 -36.37 -0.46
N TYR A 7 10.51 -37.54 -0.14
CA TYR A 7 10.27 -38.59 -1.09
C TYR A 7 9.39 -38.12 -2.26
N ALA A 8 8.29 -37.45 -2.00
CA ALA A 8 7.40 -36.96 -3.05
C ALA A 8 8.11 -35.94 -3.99
N ILE A 9 8.91 -35.04 -3.44
CA ILE A 9 9.70 -34.08 -4.25
C ILE A 9 10.74 -34.81 -5.09
N ARG A 10 11.44 -35.78 -4.49
CA ARG A 10 12.44 -36.58 -5.22
C ARG A 10 11.81 -37.35 -6.38
N GLU A 11 10.68 -38.03 -6.15
CA GLU A 11 9.96 -38.74 -7.20
C GLU A 11 9.42 -37.80 -8.28
N HIS A 12 8.92 -36.64 -7.90
CA HIS A 12 8.52 -35.58 -8.85
C HIS A 12 9.68 -35.21 -9.80
N PHE A 13 10.89 -34.99 -9.24
CA PHE A 13 12.07 -34.65 -10.05
C PHE A 13 12.58 -35.85 -10.88
N ARG A 14 12.50 -37.07 -10.36
CA ARG A 14 12.83 -38.29 -11.13
C ARG A 14 11.92 -38.50 -12.31
N ALA A 15 10.63 -38.14 -12.16
CA ALA A 15 9.65 -38.19 -13.25
C ALA A 15 9.79 -37.03 -14.27
N GLY A 16 10.83 -36.23 -14.18
CA GLY A 16 11.07 -35.07 -15.07
C GLY A 16 10.33 -33.81 -14.67
N GLY A 17 9.75 -33.79 -13.49
CA GLY A 17 9.11 -32.58 -12.94
C GLY A 17 10.11 -31.46 -12.65
N ASP A 18 9.58 -30.26 -12.49
CA ASP A 18 10.37 -29.07 -12.23
C ASP A 18 9.77 -28.29 -11.05
N TYR A 19 10.47 -27.25 -10.58
CA TYR A 19 9.99 -26.38 -9.52
C TYR A 19 8.73 -25.60 -9.94
N PRO A 20 7.81 -25.32 -8.99
CA PRO A 20 6.71 -24.40 -9.22
C PRO A 20 7.19 -23.01 -9.66
N ASP A 21 6.41 -22.32 -10.48
CA ASP A 21 6.78 -21.00 -11.01
C ASP A 21 7.06 -19.97 -9.90
N LEU A 22 6.38 -20.07 -8.77
CA LEU A 22 6.67 -19.26 -7.59
C LEU A 22 8.12 -19.41 -7.14
N LEU A 23 8.63 -20.63 -7.00
CA LEU A 23 10.03 -20.84 -6.60
C LEU A 23 11.01 -20.35 -7.66
N LYS A 24 10.68 -20.55 -8.95
CA LYS A 24 11.50 -20.02 -10.06
C LYS A 24 11.55 -18.49 -10.10
N SER A 25 10.51 -17.82 -9.63
CA SER A 25 10.50 -16.35 -9.53
C SER A 25 11.29 -15.82 -8.34
N LEU A 26 11.38 -16.58 -7.26
CA LEU A 26 12.02 -16.19 -6.01
C LEU A 26 13.53 -16.52 -5.96
N PHE A 27 13.96 -17.59 -6.63
CA PHE A 27 15.33 -18.10 -6.54
C PHE A 27 16.04 -18.09 -7.90
N ASP A 28 17.36 -17.97 -7.87
CA ASP A 28 18.18 -18.09 -9.06
C ASP A 28 18.21 -19.51 -9.59
N GLN A 29 18.28 -19.67 -10.92
CA GLN A 29 18.26 -20.97 -11.57
C GLN A 29 19.40 -21.88 -11.14
N GLU A 30 20.58 -21.33 -10.88
CA GLU A 30 21.75 -22.09 -10.42
C GLU A 30 21.50 -22.70 -9.04
N LEU A 31 20.93 -21.96 -8.11
CA LEU A 31 20.58 -22.44 -6.77
C LEU A 31 19.52 -23.55 -6.86
N LEU A 32 18.50 -23.36 -7.70
CA LEU A 32 17.46 -24.36 -7.92
C LEU A 32 18.03 -25.65 -8.50
N ASN A 33 18.97 -25.56 -9.46
CA ASN A 33 19.65 -26.72 -10.05
C ASN A 33 20.51 -27.47 -9.02
N GLN A 34 21.26 -26.75 -8.17
CA GLN A 34 22.05 -27.33 -7.08
C GLN A 34 21.15 -28.07 -6.08
N ALA A 35 20.04 -27.43 -5.67
CA ALA A 35 19.07 -28.04 -4.76
C ALA A 35 18.42 -29.31 -5.37
N LYS A 36 18.01 -29.24 -6.63
CA LYS A 36 17.46 -30.41 -7.36
C LYS A 36 18.47 -31.58 -7.41
N THR A 37 19.71 -31.32 -7.76
CA THR A 37 20.79 -32.28 -7.77
C THR A 37 21.01 -32.90 -6.40
N SER A 38 21.02 -32.12 -5.35
CA SER A 38 21.16 -32.57 -3.96
C SER A 38 20.01 -33.48 -3.53
N ILE A 39 18.76 -33.15 -3.89
CA ILE A 39 17.58 -33.97 -3.58
C ILE A 39 17.58 -35.28 -4.33
N LEU A 40 18.00 -35.29 -5.61
CA LEU A 40 18.07 -36.49 -6.43
C LEU A 40 19.12 -37.50 -5.95
N ASN A 41 20.23 -37.02 -5.40
CA ASN A 41 21.39 -37.82 -4.99
C ASN A 41 21.35 -38.25 -3.52
N VAL A 42 20.37 -37.80 -2.72
CA VAL A 42 20.27 -38.23 -1.32
C VAL A 42 19.79 -39.67 -1.20
N ASP A 43 20.45 -40.48 -0.37
CA ASP A 43 20.05 -41.84 -0.07
C ASP A 43 18.88 -41.92 0.93
N ASP A 44 18.20 -43.09 0.94
CA ASP A 44 16.99 -43.27 1.75
C ASP A 44 17.28 -43.24 3.26
N ASP A 45 18.42 -43.79 3.71
CA ASP A 45 18.81 -43.78 5.13
C ASP A 45 19.04 -42.31 5.61
N THR A 46 19.64 -41.50 4.77
CA THR A 46 19.80 -40.06 5.03
C THR A 46 18.45 -39.32 5.08
N ILE A 47 17.48 -39.66 4.21
CA ILE A 47 16.14 -39.08 4.23
C ILE A 47 15.43 -39.45 5.53
N GLU A 48 15.48 -40.72 5.96
CA GLU A 48 14.86 -41.17 7.22
C GLU A 48 15.42 -40.40 8.44
N LYS A 49 16.74 -40.35 8.59
CA LYS A 49 17.41 -39.66 9.70
C LYS A 49 17.18 -38.16 9.70
N ARG A 50 17.21 -37.50 8.53
CA ARG A 50 16.98 -36.06 8.41
C ARG A 50 15.51 -35.69 8.56
N GLY A 51 14.59 -36.60 8.19
CA GLY A 51 13.16 -36.37 8.36
C GLY A 51 12.77 -36.13 9.81
N GLU A 52 13.34 -36.85 10.75
CA GLU A 52 13.11 -36.68 12.20
C GLU A 52 13.66 -35.32 12.69
N VAL A 53 14.88 -34.97 12.28
CA VAL A 53 15.49 -33.67 12.64
C VAL A 53 14.70 -32.50 12.06
N ILE A 54 14.25 -32.62 10.80
CA ILE A 54 13.45 -31.57 10.14
C ILE A 54 12.09 -31.42 10.81
N ALA A 55 11.45 -32.54 11.24
CA ALA A 55 10.20 -32.49 11.97
C ALA A 55 10.33 -31.75 13.30
N SER A 56 11.44 -31.96 14.04
CA SER A 56 11.71 -31.28 15.29
C SER A 56 12.00 -29.76 15.13
N MET A 57 12.53 -29.37 13.98
CA MET A 57 12.82 -27.95 13.66
C MET A 57 11.62 -27.20 13.09
N ARG A 58 10.55 -27.91 12.71
CA ARG A 58 9.41 -27.30 11.99
C ARG A 58 8.75 -26.19 12.79
N GLN A 59 8.49 -26.42 14.05
CA GLN A 59 7.85 -25.42 14.91
C GLN A 59 8.67 -24.12 14.98
N SER A 60 9.98 -24.24 15.26
CA SER A 60 10.88 -23.06 15.31
C SER A 60 10.98 -22.35 13.96
N PHE A 61 10.86 -23.09 12.85
CA PHE A 61 10.85 -22.50 11.52
C PHE A 61 9.56 -21.72 11.25
N ASP A 62 8.41 -22.32 11.58
CA ASP A 62 7.09 -21.68 11.41
C ASP A 62 7.01 -20.39 12.28
N GLU A 63 7.44 -20.43 13.53
CA GLU A 63 7.52 -19.27 14.41
C GLU A 63 8.43 -18.14 13.85
N ASN A 64 9.54 -18.50 13.23
CA ASN A 64 10.42 -17.53 12.58
C ASN A 64 9.79 -16.91 11.33
N ILE A 65 9.07 -17.69 10.50
CA ILE A 65 8.34 -17.17 9.34
C ILE A 65 7.24 -16.21 9.78
N ASP A 66 6.48 -16.55 10.81
CA ASP A 66 5.44 -15.67 11.36
C ASP A 66 6.04 -14.36 11.86
N ARG A 67 7.14 -14.42 12.63
CA ARG A 67 7.85 -13.23 13.10
C ARG A 67 8.35 -12.36 11.96
N LEU A 68 8.98 -12.94 10.95
CA LEU A 68 9.48 -12.21 9.78
C LEU A 68 8.33 -11.59 8.97
N THR A 69 7.19 -12.26 8.90
CA THR A 69 5.98 -11.75 8.25
C THR A 69 5.43 -10.53 9.00
N GLU A 70 5.34 -10.61 10.32
CA GLU A 70 4.94 -9.47 11.15
C GLU A 70 5.90 -8.29 11.02
N GLU A 71 7.21 -8.54 11.03
CA GLU A 71 8.23 -7.52 10.82
C GLU A 71 8.13 -6.87 9.44
N ALA A 72 7.88 -7.64 8.37
CA ALA A 72 7.65 -7.12 7.04
C ALA A 72 6.46 -6.16 7.00
N VAL A 73 5.32 -6.57 7.54
CA VAL A 73 4.10 -5.76 7.61
C VAL A 73 4.34 -4.50 8.44
N LYS A 74 5.01 -4.62 9.58
CA LYS A 74 5.36 -3.49 10.44
C LYS A 74 6.28 -2.50 9.73
N THR A 75 7.28 -2.99 9.03
CA THR A 75 8.23 -2.17 8.27
C THR A 75 7.50 -1.37 7.19
N VAL A 76 6.66 -2.02 6.36
CA VAL A 76 5.87 -1.33 5.33
C VAL A 76 5.00 -0.24 5.95
N LYS A 77 4.32 -0.54 7.07
CA LYS A 77 3.46 0.44 7.78
C LYS A 77 4.24 1.63 8.33
N LEU A 78 5.44 1.42 8.84
CA LEU A 78 6.27 2.48 9.41
C LEU A 78 6.93 3.37 8.35
N MET A 79 7.20 2.82 7.18
CA MET A 79 7.93 3.50 6.11
C MET A 79 7.02 4.16 5.08
N THR A 80 5.72 3.92 5.14
CA THR A 80 4.79 4.38 4.12
C THR A 80 3.77 5.33 4.71
N PHE A 81 3.70 6.53 4.13
CA PHE A 81 2.71 7.55 4.44
C PHE A 81 1.72 7.63 3.28
N ILE A 82 0.44 7.60 3.58
CA ILE A 82 -0.62 7.62 2.59
C ILE A 82 -1.57 8.77 2.89
N THR A 83 -1.82 9.60 1.88
CA THR A 83 -2.91 10.58 1.90
C THR A 83 -3.93 10.18 0.86
N CYS A 84 -5.20 10.09 1.30
CA CYS A 84 -6.30 9.66 0.45
C CYS A 84 -7.09 10.86 -0.06
N PHE A 85 -7.45 10.82 -1.34
CA PHE A 85 -8.29 11.81 -2.02
C PHE A 85 -9.48 11.11 -2.67
N SER A 86 -10.54 11.85 -2.95
CA SER A 86 -11.68 11.39 -3.69
C SER A 86 -11.90 12.26 -4.93
N GLU A 87 -12.41 11.68 -6.01
CA GLU A 87 -12.83 12.43 -7.21
C GLU A 87 -14.22 13.04 -7.07
N ASP A 88 -15.00 12.67 -6.05
CA ASP A 88 -16.42 12.95 -6.01
C ASP A 88 -16.85 13.78 -4.79
N ILE A 89 -16.98 15.08 -5.01
CA ILE A 89 -17.48 16.02 -3.99
C ILE A 89 -19.01 15.88 -3.78
N HIS A 90 -19.72 15.21 -4.68
CA HIS A 90 -21.20 15.10 -4.66
C HIS A 90 -21.70 13.87 -3.89
N SER A 91 -20.81 12.99 -3.43
CA SER A 91 -21.17 11.76 -2.72
C SER A 91 -21.71 12.03 -1.31
N VAL A 92 -23.01 11.80 -1.09
CA VAL A 92 -23.66 11.91 0.23
C VAL A 92 -22.99 10.99 1.25
N THR A 93 -22.59 9.79 0.84
CA THR A 93 -21.93 8.81 1.70
C THR A 93 -20.56 9.30 2.17
N MET A 94 -19.77 9.93 1.29
CA MET A 94 -18.48 10.52 1.66
C MET A 94 -18.67 11.64 2.68
N TRP A 95 -19.61 12.53 2.48
CA TRP A 95 -19.94 13.59 3.44
C TRP A 95 -20.41 13.05 4.79
N SER A 96 -21.15 11.96 4.78
CA SER A 96 -21.61 11.32 6.02
C SER A 96 -20.48 10.68 6.79
N HIS A 97 -19.59 9.93 6.13
CA HIS A 97 -18.51 9.18 6.78
C HIS A 97 -17.32 10.06 7.16
N TYR A 98 -16.87 10.94 6.27
CA TYR A 98 -15.59 11.64 6.40
C TYR A 98 -15.72 13.11 6.82
N ALA A 99 -16.89 13.69 6.74
CA ALA A 99 -17.15 15.06 7.14
C ALA A 99 -18.09 15.20 8.35
N ASN A 100 -17.97 14.29 9.32
CA ASN A 100 -18.76 14.29 10.56
C ASN A 100 -20.27 14.51 10.28
N SER A 101 -20.87 13.63 9.48
CA SER A 101 -22.29 13.74 9.09
C SER A 101 -22.67 15.13 8.52
N HIS A 102 -21.87 15.61 7.57
CA HIS A 102 -21.99 16.90 6.90
C HIS A 102 -21.69 18.16 7.75
N HIS A 103 -21.16 18.02 8.97
CA HIS A 103 -20.76 19.15 9.83
C HIS A 103 -19.33 19.62 9.54
N GLY A 104 -18.54 18.85 8.81
CA GLY A 104 -17.15 19.17 8.45
C GLY A 104 -17.06 19.96 7.14
N PHE A 105 -15.91 19.84 6.52
CA PHE A 105 -15.57 20.49 5.25
C PHE A 105 -14.73 19.55 4.36
N ALA A 106 -14.62 19.88 3.08
CA ALA A 106 -13.69 19.23 2.17
C ALA A 106 -12.76 20.26 1.54
N LEU A 107 -11.54 19.82 1.21
CA LEU A 107 -10.54 20.63 0.54
C LEU A 107 -10.30 20.09 -0.88
N GLU A 108 -10.24 21.00 -1.84
CA GLU A 108 -9.88 20.66 -3.22
C GLU A 108 -8.39 20.93 -3.44
N TYR A 109 -7.76 20.03 -4.20
CA TYR A 109 -6.37 20.15 -4.60
C TYR A 109 -6.22 20.00 -6.11
N ASP A 110 -5.36 20.80 -6.73
CA ASP A 110 -4.98 20.59 -8.13
C ASP A 110 -3.91 19.49 -8.21
N THR A 111 -4.22 18.40 -8.90
CA THR A 111 -3.30 17.26 -9.09
C THR A 111 -2.03 17.64 -9.87
N LYS A 112 -2.03 18.71 -10.64
CA LYS A 112 -0.83 19.24 -11.32
C LYS A 112 0.21 19.76 -10.33
N ALA A 113 -0.21 20.14 -9.12
CA ALA A 113 0.66 20.60 -8.04
C ALA A 113 1.39 19.46 -7.31
N PHE A 114 1.01 18.20 -7.54
CA PHE A 114 1.67 17.03 -6.95
C PHE A 114 3.08 16.72 -7.53
N ARG A 115 3.63 17.63 -8.30
CA ARG A 115 5.04 17.55 -8.72
C ARG A 115 5.92 17.93 -7.54
N LEU A 116 6.58 16.96 -6.94
CA LEU A 116 7.50 17.19 -5.84
C LEU A 116 8.72 18.00 -6.31
N LYS A 117 8.91 19.13 -5.66
CA LYS A 117 10.22 19.77 -5.59
C LYS A 117 10.97 19.18 -4.39
N CYS A 118 12.22 18.82 -4.57
CA CYS A 118 13.09 18.54 -3.45
C CYS A 118 13.24 19.80 -2.60
N GLN A 119 13.10 19.70 -1.28
CA GLN A 119 13.30 20.84 -0.35
C GLN A 119 14.74 21.40 -0.41
N PHE A 120 15.70 20.63 -0.93
CA PHE A 120 17.11 20.97 -0.90
C PHE A 120 17.72 21.27 -2.27
N CYS A 121 16.98 21.07 -3.37
CA CYS A 121 17.47 21.38 -4.71
C CYS A 121 16.31 21.67 -5.68
N ASP A 122 16.54 22.59 -6.63
CA ASP A 122 15.57 22.91 -7.69
C ASP A 122 15.50 21.89 -8.83
N GLN A 123 16.27 20.81 -8.76
CA GLN A 123 16.38 19.80 -9.82
C GLN A 123 15.33 18.71 -9.63
N LEU A 124 14.30 18.73 -10.47
CA LEU A 124 13.17 17.80 -10.48
C LEU A 124 13.49 16.34 -10.86
N LYS A 125 14.70 16.01 -11.31
CA LYS A 125 14.98 14.71 -11.98
C LYS A 125 16.12 13.86 -11.42
N GLN A 126 16.94 14.33 -10.49
CA GLN A 126 18.14 13.62 -10.04
C GLN A 126 18.48 13.78 -8.55
N CYS A 127 17.52 14.05 -7.72
CA CYS A 127 17.79 14.22 -6.29
C CYS A 127 17.56 12.91 -5.56
N ASP A 128 18.62 12.31 -5.02
CA ASP A 128 18.57 11.08 -4.19
C ASP A 128 17.75 11.25 -2.89
N LYS A 129 17.43 12.49 -2.54
CA LYS A 129 16.61 12.85 -1.38
C LYS A 129 15.16 13.22 -1.74
N ALA A 130 14.80 13.15 -3.01
CA ALA A 130 13.44 13.41 -3.43
C ALA A 130 12.54 12.25 -2.97
N ALA A 131 11.59 12.53 -2.08
CA ALA A 131 10.52 11.59 -1.81
C ALA A 131 9.69 11.43 -3.09
N ILE A 132 9.60 10.22 -3.63
CA ILE A 132 8.78 9.93 -4.80
C ILE A 132 7.33 9.94 -4.34
N CYS A 133 6.61 11.03 -4.62
CA CYS A 133 5.16 11.08 -4.43
C CYS A 133 4.48 10.60 -5.70
N ASN A 134 3.78 9.50 -5.59
CA ASN A 134 2.99 8.96 -6.67
C ASN A 134 1.52 8.95 -6.25
N LEU A 135 0.68 9.54 -7.09
CA LEU A 135 -0.77 9.52 -6.94
C LEU A 135 -1.34 8.39 -7.78
N TYR A 136 -1.94 7.42 -7.14
CA TYR A 136 -2.49 6.22 -7.79
C TYR A 136 -3.97 6.04 -7.49
N PRO A 137 -4.77 5.59 -8.48
CA PRO A 137 -6.15 5.18 -8.22
C PRO A 137 -6.19 3.90 -7.38
N VAL A 138 -7.16 3.80 -6.49
CA VAL A 138 -7.43 2.58 -5.74
C VAL A 138 -8.10 1.53 -6.63
N ILE A 139 -7.63 0.29 -6.51
CA ILE A 139 -8.14 -0.87 -7.22
C ILE A 139 -9.18 -1.54 -6.34
N TYR A 140 -10.47 -1.46 -6.74
CA TYR A 140 -11.57 -2.06 -6.02
C TYR A 140 -11.83 -3.49 -6.48
N GLN A 141 -11.79 -4.43 -5.54
CA GLN A 141 -12.06 -5.84 -5.85
C GLN A 141 -12.72 -6.57 -4.67
N LYS A 142 -13.31 -7.75 -4.95
CA LYS A 142 -13.95 -8.57 -3.91
C LYS A 142 -12.94 -9.36 -3.08
N GLN A 143 -11.84 -9.80 -3.69
CA GLN A 143 -10.80 -10.59 -3.05
C GLN A 143 -9.70 -9.68 -2.48
N ARG A 144 -9.04 -10.14 -1.44
CA ARG A 144 -7.83 -9.47 -0.93
C ARG A 144 -6.68 -9.62 -1.91
N TYR A 145 -5.79 -8.64 -1.94
CA TYR A 145 -4.54 -8.76 -2.69
C TYR A 145 -3.69 -9.90 -2.12
N ASP A 146 -3.18 -10.75 -3.00
CA ASP A 146 -2.22 -11.79 -2.65
C ASP A 146 -0.81 -11.18 -2.58
N ALA A 147 -0.28 -11.07 -1.38
CA ALA A 147 1.03 -10.51 -1.10
C ALA A 147 2.13 -11.59 -0.97
N THR A 148 1.86 -12.84 -1.35
CA THR A 148 2.77 -13.98 -1.17
C THR A 148 4.13 -13.71 -1.80
N ASP A 149 4.18 -13.17 -3.02
CA ASP A 149 5.44 -12.86 -3.71
C ASP A 149 6.27 -11.83 -2.96
N PHE A 150 5.62 -10.77 -2.45
CA PHE A 150 6.30 -9.75 -1.66
C PHE A 150 6.84 -10.30 -0.34
N LEU A 151 6.03 -11.07 0.38
CA LEU A 151 6.41 -11.68 1.64
C LEU A 151 7.52 -12.71 1.45
N GLY A 152 7.42 -13.55 0.42
CA GLY A 152 8.45 -14.53 0.07
C GLY A 152 9.79 -13.86 -0.23
N TRP A 153 9.78 -12.78 -1.00
CA TRP A 153 10.98 -11.99 -1.25
C TRP A 153 11.55 -11.37 0.04
N TYR A 154 10.73 -10.74 0.86
CA TYR A 154 11.16 -10.08 2.09
C TYR A 154 11.80 -11.08 3.06
N ILE A 155 11.11 -12.21 3.30
CA ILE A 155 11.57 -13.26 4.20
C ILE A 155 12.89 -13.85 3.69
N GLY A 156 12.95 -14.22 2.43
CA GLY A 156 14.15 -14.82 1.87
C GLY A 156 15.36 -13.88 1.88
N ARG A 157 15.17 -12.58 1.60
CA ARG A 157 16.24 -11.56 1.76
C ARG A 157 16.69 -11.44 3.20
N SER A 158 15.76 -11.46 4.16
CA SER A 158 16.07 -11.42 5.60
C SER A 158 16.85 -12.65 6.06
N MET A 159 16.68 -13.78 5.39
CA MET A 159 17.42 -15.03 5.62
C MET A 159 18.76 -15.08 4.84
N GLY A 160 19.12 -14.04 4.10
CA GLY A 160 20.36 -13.99 3.31
C GLY A 160 20.32 -14.81 2.02
N LEU A 161 19.13 -15.24 1.55
CA LEU A 161 19.00 -16.00 0.31
C LEU A 161 19.19 -15.11 -0.93
N PRO A 162 19.80 -15.62 -2.00
CA PRO A 162 19.99 -14.91 -3.27
C PRO A 162 18.69 -14.87 -4.08
N ILE A 163 17.75 -14.04 -3.65
CA ILE A 163 16.42 -13.93 -4.26
C ILE A 163 16.39 -12.75 -5.22
N LYS A 164 15.73 -12.92 -6.37
CA LYS A 164 15.48 -11.85 -7.34
C LYS A 164 14.69 -10.73 -6.71
N ASN A 165 15.06 -9.51 -7.03
CA ASN A 165 14.26 -8.35 -6.63
C ASN A 165 12.89 -8.43 -7.31
N PRO A 166 11.80 -8.19 -6.55
CA PRO A 166 10.48 -8.12 -7.13
C PRO A 166 10.37 -6.87 -8.02
N ASP A 167 9.30 -6.82 -8.80
CA ASP A 167 8.88 -5.59 -9.47
C ASP A 167 8.83 -4.42 -8.46
N THR A 168 9.33 -3.26 -8.85
CA THR A 168 9.37 -2.04 -8.02
C THR A 168 8.00 -1.63 -7.48
N PHE A 169 6.91 -2.07 -8.13
CA PHE A 169 5.54 -1.84 -7.69
C PHE A 169 4.97 -2.90 -6.75
N THR A 170 5.67 -4.01 -6.51
CA THR A 170 5.11 -5.14 -5.75
C THR A 170 4.69 -4.73 -4.33
N SER A 171 5.52 -3.95 -3.63
CA SER A 171 5.17 -3.45 -2.29
C SER A 171 4.05 -2.41 -2.32
N SER A 172 4.00 -1.56 -3.35
CA SER A 172 3.00 -0.51 -3.50
C SER A 172 1.63 -1.07 -3.92
N LYS A 173 1.59 -2.17 -4.68
CA LYS A 173 0.34 -2.79 -5.11
C LYS A 173 -0.56 -3.16 -3.93
N ALA A 174 -0.01 -3.79 -2.89
CA ALA A 174 -0.77 -4.13 -1.69
C ALA A 174 -1.47 -2.94 -1.03
N LEU A 175 -0.90 -1.74 -1.18
CA LEU A 175 -1.43 -0.50 -0.63
C LEU A 175 -2.53 0.13 -1.49
N LEU A 176 -2.76 -0.37 -2.71
CA LEU A 176 -3.74 0.18 -3.65
C LEU A 176 -5.05 -0.62 -3.69
N TYR A 177 -5.09 -1.81 -3.12
CA TYR A 177 -6.29 -2.65 -3.14
C TYR A 177 -7.25 -2.32 -2.00
N LYS A 178 -8.56 -2.28 -2.32
CA LYS A 178 -9.65 -2.04 -1.37
C LYS A 178 -10.86 -2.89 -1.74
N SER A 179 -11.69 -3.23 -0.76
CA SER A 179 -12.94 -3.96 -1.01
C SER A 179 -13.84 -3.15 -1.96
N SER A 180 -14.46 -3.83 -2.92
CA SER A 180 -15.43 -3.23 -3.87
C SER A 180 -16.63 -2.55 -3.20
N GLN A 181 -16.93 -2.86 -1.94
CA GLN A 181 -17.94 -2.17 -1.15
C GLN A 181 -17.64 -0.67 -0.95
N TRP A 182 -16.36 -0.28 -1.03
CA TRP A 182 -15.89 1.10 -0.87
C TRP A 182 -15.72 1.84 -2.21
N SER A 183 -16.17 1.26 -3.32
CA SER A 183 -15.97 1.86 -4.67
C SER A 183 -16.62 3.24 -4.84
N TYR A 184 -17.62 3.58 -4.01
CA TYR A 184 -18.25 4.90 -3.98
C TYR A 184 -17.30 6.02 -3.56
N GLU A 185 -16.16 5.70 -2.91
CA GLU A 185 -15.17 6.69 -2.50
C GLU A 185 -14.39 7.25 -3.68
N LYS A 186 -14.27 6.51 -4.80
CA LYS A 186 -13.47 6.90 -5.98
C LYS A 186 -12.10 7.39 -5.56
N GLU A 187 -11.43 6.58 -4.72
CA GLU A 187 -10.25 6.98 -3.95
C GLU A 187 -8.99 6.98 -4.81
N TRP A 188 -8.17 8.00 -4.59
CA TRP A 188 -6.78 8.07 -5.04
C TRP A 188 -5.87 8.15 -3.83
N ARG A 189 -4.70 7.53 -3.92
CA ARG A 189 -3.70 7.52 -2.86
C ARG A 189 -2.42 8.19 -3.29
N LEU A 190 -2.03 9.22 -2.56
CA LEU A 190 -0.69 9.76 -2.62
C LEU A 190 0.17 8.97 -1.65
N ILE A 191 1.14 8.23 -2.19
CA ILE A 191 1.99 7.33 -1.42
C ILE A 191 3.39 7.91 -1.37
N VAL A 192 3.91 8.09 -0.16
CA VAL A 192 5.28 8.55 0.10
C VAL A 192 5.99 7.50 0.94
N SER A 193 7.11 6.97 0.44
CA SER A 193 7.91 6.01 1.18
C SER A 193 9.23 6.65 1.62
N LYS A 194 9.55 6.57 2.92
CA LYS A 194 10.82 6.97 3.49
C LYS A 194 11.74 5.75 3.57
N MET A 195 12.48 5.45 2.51
CA MET A 195 13.33 4.26 2.47
C MET A 195 14.68 4.43 3.19
N ASN A 196 15.13 5.66 3.46
CA ASN A 196 16.49 5.92 3.93
C ASN A 196 16.58 6.37 5.39
N ASP A 197 15.49 6.53 6.10
CA ASP A 197 15.50 6.95 7.50
C ASP A 197 14.47 6.21 8.34
N PHE A 198 14.84 5.04 8.82
CA PHE A 198 14.03 4.18 9.69
C PHE A 198 13.75 4.79 11.08
N GLN A 199 14.48 5.83 11.47
CA GLN A 199 14.35 6.45 12.79
C GLN A 199 13.39 7.64 12.78
N ASP A 200 13.20 8.30 11.63
CA ASP A 200 12.29 9.42 11.51
C ASP A 200 10.85 8.94 11.26
N LYS A 201 10.07 8.88 12.34
CA LYS A 201 8.64 8.52 12.33
C LYS A 201 7.71 9.70 12.03
N ASN A 202 8.26 10.88 11.77
CA ASN A 202 7.44 12.07 11.53
C ASN A 202 6.74 11.99 10.16
N PRO A 203 5.49 12.44 10.07
CA PRO A 203 4.80 12.54 8.79
C PRO A 203 5.62 13.37 7.79
N VAL A 204 5.58 12.96 6.52
CA VAL A 204 6.17 13.77 5.45
C VAL A 204 5.26 14.97 5.22
N CYS A 205 5.75 16.17 5.49
CA CYS A 205 5.06 17.39 5.13
C CYS A 205 5.31 17.71 3.64
N ILE A 206 4.24 17.90 2.88
CA ILE A 206 4.31 18.30 1.47
C ILE A 206 3.93 19.78 1.40
N ASP A 207 4.89 20.65 1.69
CA ASP A 207 4.70 22.10 1.89
C ASP A 207 4.07 22.84 0.70
N HIS A 208 4.15 22.27 -0.49
CA HIS A 208 3.61 22.87 -1.71
C HIS A 208 2.21 22.38 -2.09
N LEU A 209 1.66 21.39 -1.38
CA LEU A 209 0.27 20.99 -1.53
C LEU A 209 -0.64 22.00 -0.84
N ARG A 210 -1.10 22.97 -1.61
CA ARG A 210 -2.06 23.97 -1.12
C ARG A 210 -3.43 23.69 -1.69
N PRO A 211 -4.48 23.73 -0.87
CA PRO A 211 -5.84 23.63 -1.36
C PRO A 211 -6.18 24.81 -2.28
N THR A 212 -6.92 24.55 -3.33
CA THR A 212 -7.43 25.56 -4.27
C THR A 212 -8.82 26.04 -3.89
N ALA A 213 -9.59 25.18 -3.21
CA ALA A 213 -10.92 25.52 -2.71
C ALA A 213 -11.26 24.79 -1.41
N ILE A 214 -12.21 25.37 -0.65
CA ILE A 214 -12.85 24.74 0.50
C ILE A 214 -14.36 24.63 0.25
N TYR A 215 -14.93 23.49 0.58
CA TYR A 215 -16.36 23.20 0.51
C TYR A 215 -16.90 22.99 1.91
N TYR A 216 -17.82 23.84 2.33
CA TYR A 216 -18.48 23.75 3.63
C TYR A 216 -19.60 22.75 3.61
N GLY A 217 -19.62 21.81 4.55
CA GLY A 217 -20.69 20.82 4.68
C GLY A 217 -22.07 21.47 4.91
N THR A 218 -23.14 20.78 4.54
CA THR A 218 -24.51 21.30 4.63
C THR A 218 -24.94 21.66 6.05
N ARG A 219 -24.28 21.08 7.07
CA ARG A 219 -24.60 21.25 8.51
C ARG A 219 -23.44 21.89 9.31
N ILE A 220 -22.48 22.50 8.63
CA ILE A 220 -21.36 23.16 9.32
C ILE A 220 -21.87 24.25 10.28
N SER A 221 -21.29 24.29 11.48
CA SER A 221 -21.69 25.32 12.45
C SER A 221 -21.26 26.73 12.02
N PRO A 222 -22.02 27.79 12.36
CA PRO A 222 -21.67 29.17 12.02
C PRO A 222 -20.27 29.57 12.53
N ILE A 223 -19.88 29.09 13.71
CA ILE A 223 -18.57 29.38 14.33
C ILE A 223 -17.45 28.77 13.49
N ASN A 224 -17.55 27.44 13.20
CA ASN A 224 -16.54 26.75 12.41
C ASN A 224 -16.42 27.34 11.00
N LYS A 225 -17.56 27.67 10.40
CA LYS A 225 -17.60 28.29 9.08
C LYS A 225 -16.89 29.65 9.09
N LYS A 226 -17.16 30.52 10.10
CA LYS A 226 -16.50 31.80 10.22
C LYS A 226 -14.98 31.67 10.40
N MET A 227 -14.52 30.72 11.23
CA MET A 227 -13.09 30.45 11.40
C MET A 227 -12.43 30.02 10.09
N LEU A 228 -13.01 29.07 9.39
CA LEU A 228 -12.50 28.58 8.11
C LEU A 228 -12.53 29.64 7.02
N HIS A 229 -13.56 30.50 6.99
CA HIS A 229 -13.65 31.65 6.09
C HIS A 229 -12.49 32.62 6.28
N LEU A 230 -12.15 32.96 7.51
CA LEU A 230 -11.00 33.84 7.79
C LEU A 230 -9.68 33.24 7.26
N ILE A 231 -9.49 31.91 7.44
CA ILE A 231 -8.33 31.20 6.92
C ILE A 231 -8.34 31.18 5.38
N ALA A 232 -9.50 30.88 4.77
CA ALA A 232 -9.63 30.83 3.33
C ALA A 232 -9.33 32.19 2.69
N LYS A 233 -9.81 33.26 3.29
CA LYS A 233 -9.55 34.65 2.87
C LYS A 233 -8.06 34.99 2.97
N GLU A 234 -7.41 34.65 4.08
CA GLU A 234 -5.96 34.87 4.27
C GLU A 234 -5.14 34.09 3.22
N LYS A 235 -5.54 32.84 2.91
CA LYS A 235 -4.83 31.99 1.97
C LYS A 235 -5.23 32.21 0.50
N GLY A 236 -6.24 33.01 0.23
CA GLY A 236 -6.72 33.28 -1.13
C GLY A 236 -7.35 32.08 -1.82
N ILE A 237 -7.98 31.15 -1.07
CA ILE A 237 -8.64 29.95 -1.60
C ILE A 237 -10.14 30.22 -1.84
N SER A 238 -10.68 29.58 -2.90
CA SER A 238 -12.09 29.68 -3.26
C SER A 238 -12.98 28.99 -2.23
N GLU A 239 -14.19 29.54 -2.02
CA GLU A 239 -15.10 29.03 -1.00
C GLU A 239 -16.44 28.62 -1.61
N TYR A 240 -16.95 27.45 -1.19
CA TYR A 240 -18.21 26.90 -1.65
C TYR A 240 -19.04 26.35 -0.48
N GLN A 241 -20.37 26.46 -0.61
CA GLN A 241 -21.33 25.88 0.34
C GLN A 241 -22.02 24.70 -0.29
N MET A 242 -21.93 23.54 0.34
CA MET A 242 -22.73 22.38 -0.04
C MET A 242 -24.18 22.57 0.37
N TYR A 243 -25.09 22.05 -0.47
CA TYR A 243 -26.53 22.04 -0.17
C TYR A 243 -27.19 20.79 -0.76
N ILE A 244 -28.34 20.42 -0.21
CA ILE A 244 -29.21 19.36 -0.76
C ILE A 244 -30.21 20.07 -1.66
N ASP A 245 -30.35 19.57 -2.89
CA ASP A 245 -31.33 20.09 -3.85
C ASP A 245 -32.61 19.27 -3.75
N ASP A 246 -33.60 19.80 -3.04
CA ASP A 246 -34.89 19.14 -2.80
C ASP A 246 -35.70 18.91 -4.08
N LYS A 247 -35.33 19.58 -5.18
CA LYS A 247 -35.96 19.41 -6.49
C LYS A 247 -35.24 18.41 -7.39
N SER A 248 -34.10 17.89 -6.95
CA SER A 248 -33.32 16.91 -7.71
C SER A 248 -33.90 15.51 -7.55
N HIS A 249 -33.94 14.76 -8.64
CA HIS A 249 -34.28 13.33 -8.60
C HIS A 249 -33.09 12.44 -8.20
N SER A 250 -31.89 13.01 -7.98
CA SER A 250 -30.69 12.28 -7.60
C SER A 250 -30.35 12.51 -6.12
N TYR A 251 -29.89 11.43 -5.44
CA TYR A 251 -29.39 11.49 -4.07
C TYR A 251 -27.95 12.02 -4.05
N THR A 252 -27.74 13.29 -4.46
CA THR A 252 -26.44 13.94 -4.48
C THR A 252 -26.52 15.26 -3.74
N VAL A 253 -25.40 15.68 -3.18
CA VAL A 253 -25.23 17.05 -2.70
C VAL A 253 -24.66 17.90 -3.83
N LYS A 254 -25.05 19.16 -3.86
CA LYS A 254 -24.57 20.17 -4.82
C LYS A 254 -23.82 21.25 -4.08
N PHE A 255 -23.06 22.07 -4.78
CA PHE A 255 -22.40 23.24 -4.20
C PHE A 255 -22.73 24.52 -4.96
N ARG A 256 -22.60 25.63 -4.27
CA ARG A 256 -22.67 26.97 -4.83
C ARG A 256 -21.56 27.83 -4.25
N LYS A 257 -21.11 28.82 -4.98
CA LYS A 257 -20.10 29.77 -4.49
C LYS A 257 -20.58 30.40 -3.18
N TYR A 258 -19.74 30.39 -2.17
CA TYR A 258 -20.03 31.11 -0.94
C TYR A 258 -19.79 32.59 -1.18
N LEU A 259 -20.83 33.39 -0.96
CA LEU A 259 -20.81 34.84 -1.02
C LEU A 259 -21.09 35.29 0.40
N GLU A 260 -20.23 36.16 0.95
CA GLU A 260 -20.43 36.80 2.24
C GLU A 260 -21.69 37.62 2.29
#